data_c9c1267525d37d6722beac20640f9535
#
_entry.id   c9c1267525d37d6722beac20640f9535
#
_cell.length_a   1.000
_cell.length_b   1.000
_cell.length_c   1.000
_cell.angle_alpha   90.00
_cell.angle_beta   90.00
_cell.angle_gamma   90.00
#
_symmetry.space_group_name_H-M   'P 1'
#
loop_
_entity.id
_entity.type
_entity.pdbx_description
1 polymer ?
#
loop_
_entity_poly.entity_id
_entity_poly.type
_entity_poly.pdbx_seq_one_letter_code
_entity_poly.pdbx_strand_id
1 'polypeptide(L)'
;MKNLLLAASVLGLATAWAAAPQPAQAQDKKVFALVPKLVGVPFYSDVEAGCKAEAEKLGVECLFTGGTQVDEAEQVRVLRDLITKNVSGLAIAPNNPASVASTIEAAQAKGIPVITFDSDAPKSTRTSFVGTNNVQGGEEGGKVFAATLPAGGKYAIITGGLAADNLNERIAGFKSQLGDKFTEVAGSPYPCDDDANKAVQLVQDVLAKNPDLSGFFFSGGWPMFAPQAYARAVKSRAEDIKSGKFAVVAFDVQDSQLQLLKAQYATALIGQRPMTMGAKSIDVLNQLMAKESVPPIVDTGVDVVTAKNVDGYKKQ
;
A
#
# COMPACT_ATOMS: atom_id res chain seq x y z
N MET A 1 89.55 34.82 -43.79
CA MET A 1 89.17 33.87 -42.72
C MET A 1 88.03 34.48 -41.99
N LYS A 2 86.81 34.15 -42.42
CA LYS A 2 85.57 34.64 -41.80
C LYS A 2 84.58 33.47 -41.68
N ASN A 3 84.34 33.00 -40.51
CA ASN A 3 83.36 31.96 -40.19
C ASN A 3 81.96 32.56 -40.24
N LEU A 4 81.13 31.98 -41.09
CA LEU A 4 79.70 32.24 -41.13
C LEU A 4 78.95 31.13 -40.34
N LEU A 5 78.29 31.55 -39.25
CA LEU A 5 77.41 30.69 -38.47
C LEU A 5 75.97 30.79 -39.06
N LEU A 6 75.48 29.70 -39.57
CA LEU A 6 74.03 29.56 -39.92
C LEU A 6 73.24 29.16 -38.70
N ALA A 7 72.30 30.01 -38.30
CA ALA A 7 71.29 29.68 -37.29
C ALA A 7 70.08 29.03 -37.97
N ALA A 8 69.81 27.78 -37.68
CA ALA A 8 68.58 27.09 -38.12
C ALA A 8 67.46 27.28 -37.12
N SER A 9 66.41 27.98 -37.55
CA SER A 9 65.18 28.18 -36.75
C SER A 9 64.27 26.96 -36.94
N VAL A 10 64.03 26.19 -35.88
CA VAL A 10 63.07 25.09 -35.87
C VAL A 10 61.71 25.68 -35.46
N LEU A 11 60.77 25.79 -36.40
CA LEU A 11 59.36 26.08 -36.12
C LEU A 11 58.71 24.82 -35.57
N GLY A 12 58.36 24.81 -34.27
CA GLY A 12 57.57 23.78 -33.66
C GLY A 12 56.08 23.98 -33.99
N LEU A 13 55.48 23.11 -34.81
CA LEU A 13 54.04 23.00 -35.01
C LEU A 13 53.44 22.37 -33.75
N ALA A 14 52.78 23.14 -32.93
CA ALA A 14 51.89 22.66 -31.85
C ALA A 14 50.60 22.17 -32.47
N THR A 15 50.45 20.85 -32.63
CA THR A 15 49.15 20.22 -32.99
C THR A 15 48.24 20.25 -31.78
N ALA A 16 47.25 21.19 -31.77
CA ALA A 16 46.15 21.20 -30.82
C ALA A 16 45.25 20.00 -31.12
N TRP A 17 45.36 18.98 -30.31
CA TRP A 17 44.40 17.89 -30.31
C TRP A 17 43.08 18.41 -29.73
N ALA A 18 42.11 18.71 -30.59
CA ALA A 18 40.74 18.97 -30.17
C ALA A 18 40.19 17.70 -29.52
N ALA A 19 40.02 17.69 -28.20
CA ALA A 19 39.33 16.65 -27.50
C ALA A 19 37.89 16.59 -28.04
N ALA A 20 37.56 15.56 -28.81
CA ALA A 20 36.16 15.30 -29.20
C ALA A 20 35.33 15.11 -27.94
N PRO A 21 34.12 15.70 -27.85
CA PRO A 21 33.25 15.46 -26.74
C PRO A 21 32.94 13.97 -26.66
N GLN A 22 33.34 13.30 -25.58
CA GLN A 22 32.92 11.93 -25.30
C GLN A 22 31.40 11.90 -25.26
N PRO A 23 30.74 10.97 -25.97
CA PRO A 23 29.30 10.80 -25.80
C PRO A 23 29.03 10.56 -24.32
N ALA A 24 28.15 11.36 -23.72
CA ALA A 24 27.69 11.13 -22.37
C ALA A 24 27.14 9.70 -22.33
N GLN A 25 27.82 8.81 -21.60
CA GLN A 25 27.27 7.49 -21.33
C GLN A 25 25.90 7.71 -20.71
N ALA A 26 24.87 7.24 -21.38
CA ALA A 26 23.53 7.21 -20.81
C ALA A 26 23.66 6.43 -19.48
N GLN A 27 23.60 7.14 -18.37
CA GLN A 27 23.65 6.52 -17.06
C GLN A 27 22.41 5.62 -16.99
N ASP A 28 22.62 4.31 -16.81
CA ASP A 28 21.53 3.36 -16.73
C ASP A 28 20.51 3.86 -15.71
N LYS A 29 19.26 4.03 -16.15
CA LYS A 29 18.19 4.58 -15.34
C LYS A 29 17.99 3.68 -14.13
N LYS A 30 18.02 4.24 -12.92
CA LYS A 30 17.73 3.49 -11.69
C LYS A 30 16.34 2.90 -11.77
N VAL A 31 16.19 1.60 -11.49
CA VAL A 31 14.92 0.89 -11.47
C VAL A 31 14.54 0.57 -10.03
N PHE A 32 13.48 1.17 -9.53
CA PHE A 32 12.89 0.83 -8.24
C PHE A 32 11.67 -0.06 -8.45
N ALA A 33 11.70 -1.26 -7.88
CA ALA A 33 10.61 -2.21 -8.03
C ALA A 33 9.70 -2.17 -6.78
N LEU A 34 8.40 -1.96 -7.02
CA LEU A 34 7.35 -2.08 -6.01
C LEU A 34 6.59 -3.39 -6.24
N VAL A 35 6.59 -4.25 -5.22
CA VAL A 35 5.92 -5.55 -5.24
C VAL A 35 4.75 -5.53 -4.26
N PRO A 36 3.51 -5.33 -4.76
CA PRO A 36 2.31 -5.33 -3.93
C PRO A 36 1.93 -6.75 -3.48
N LYS A 37 0.89 -6.89 -2.64
CA LYS A 37 0.30 -8.19 -2.32
C LYS A 37 -0.26 -8.88 -3.57
N LEU A 38 -0.93 -8.09 -4.42
CA LEU A 38 -1.44 -8.51 -5.72
C LEU A 38 -1.59 -7.28 -6.62
N VAL A 39 -1.63 -7.50 -7.94
CA VAL A 39 -1.92 -6.44 -8.92
C VAL A 39 -3.37 -6.51 -9.41
N GLY A 40 -3.86 -5.43 -10.05
CA GLY A 40 -5.17 -5.40 -10.69
C GLY A 40 -6.34 -5.00 -9.76
N VAL A 41 -6.06 -4.58 -8.53
CA VAL A 41 -7.09 -4.03 -7.62
C VAL A 41 -6.96 -2.50 -7.50
N PRO A 42 -8.09 -1.78 -7.30
CA PRO A 42 -8.11 -0.31 -7.32
C PRO A 42 -7.10 0.36 -6.39
N PHE A 43 -6.96 -0.14 -5.16
CA PHE A 43 -6.01 0.38 -4.18
C PHE A 43 -4.56 0.37 -4.72
N TYR A 44 -4.12 -0.76 -5.27
CA TYR A 44 -2.76 -0.87 -5.79
C TYR A 44 -2.57 -0.17 -7.14
N SER A 45 -3.63 0.07 -7.92
CA SER A 45 -3.56 0.94 -9.10
C SER A 45 -3.26 2.39 -8.72
N ASP A 46 -3.81 2.89 -7.60
CA ASP A 46 -3.48 4.20 -7.05
C ASP A 46 -2.04 4.26 -6.53
N VAL A 47 -1.53 3.21 -5.86
CA VAL A 47 -0.11 3.10 -5.46
C VAL A 47 0.81 3.16 -6.68
N GLU A 48 0.49 2.40 -7.73
CA GLU A 48 1.24 2.39 -8.98
C GLU A 48 1.27 3.78 -9.64
N ALA A 49 0.13 4.48 -9.66
CA ALA A 49 0.05 5.84 -10.20
C ALA A 49 0.96 6.80 -9.44
N GLY A 50 0.95 6.76 -8.10
CA GLY A 50 1.85 7.56 -7.26
C GLY A 50 3.32 7.23 -7.48
N CYS A 51 3.66 5.94 -7.56
CA CYS A 51 5.01 5.46 -7.85
C CYS A 51 5.53 6.00 -9.20
N LYS A 52 4.73 5.86 -10.27
CA LYS A 52 5.10 6.32 -11.61
C LYS A 52 5.27 7.83 -11.69
N ALA A 53 4.34 8.58 -11.07
CA ALA A 53 4.40 10.04 -11.05
C ALA A 53 5.67 10.56 -10.35
N GLU A 54 6.07 9.96 -9.22
CA GLU A 54 7.26 10.36 -8.50
C GLU A 54 8.54 9.92 -9.22
N ALA A 55 8.54 8.72 -9.79
CA ALA A 55 9.65 8.21 -10.59
C ALA A 55 9.95 9.12 -11.81
N GLU A 56 8.91 9.64 -12.47
CA GLU A 56 9.06 10.60 -13.58
C GLU A 56 9.76 11.88 -13.12
N LYS A 57 9.33 12.46 -11.98
CA LYS A 57 9.95 13.68 -11.42
C LYS A 57 11.43 13.48 -11.08
N LEU A 58 11.79 12.32 -10.56
CA LEU A 58 13.15 12.01 -10.12
C LEU A 58 14.04 11.45 -11.25
N GLY A 59 13.50 11.24 -12.45
CA GLY A 59 14.23 10.67 -13.58
C GLY A 59 14.62 9.20 -13.38
N VAL A 60 13.88 8.45 -12.54
CA VAL A 60 14.06 7.02 -12.26
C VAL A 60 12.94 6.19 -12.89
N GLU A 61 12.99 4.87 -12.78
CA GLU A 61 11.94 3.97 -13.26
C GLU A 61 11.19 3.35 -12.06
N CYS A 62 9.86 3.39 -12.10
CA CYS A 62 8.99 2.59 -11.24
C CYS A 62 8.60 1.31 -11.98
N LEU A 63 9.10 0.17 -11.53
CA LEU A 63 8.66 -1.15 -11.94
C LEU A 63 7.63 -1.67 -10.93
N PHE A 64 6.34 -1.62 -11.28
CA PHE A 64 5.27 -2.14 -10.45
C PHE A 64 4.89 -3.55 -10.94
N THR A 65 5.10 -4.59 -10.11
CA THR A 65 4.93 -5.99 -10.54
C THR A 65 4.61 -6.93 -9.38
N GLY A 66 3.81 -7.96 -9.64
CA GLY A 66 3.41 -8.96 -8.63
C GLY A 66 2.46 -9.99 -9.22
N GLY A 67 2.00 -10.92 -8.39
CA GLY A 67 0.94 -11.88 -8.74
C GLY A 67 -0.43 -11.21 -8.84
N THR A 68 -1.39 -11.91 -9.42
CA THR A 68 -2.79 -11.44 -9.52
C THR A 68 -3.66 -11.97 -8.37
N GLN A 69 -3.09 -12.76 -7.48
CA GLN A 69 -3.72 -13.32 -6.28
C GLN A 69 -2.75 -13.21 -5.11
N VAL A 70 -3.28 -13.31 -3.89
CA VAL A 70 -2.47 -13.41 -2.67
C VAL A 70 -1.82 -14.79 -2.62
N ASP A 71 -0.55 -14.84 -2.97
CA ASP A 71 0.28 -16.07 -2.95
C ASP A 71 1.68 -15.73 -2.43
N GLU A 72 2.02 -16.26 -1.25
CA GLU A 72 3.31 -16.00 -0.59
C GLU A 72 4.49 -16.57 -1.39
N ALA A 73 4.34 -17.76 -1.97
CA ALA A 73 5.41 -18.40 -2.73
C ALA A 73 5.67 -17.68 -4.06
N GLU A 74 4.61 -17.23 -4.74
CA GLU A 74 4.73 -16.42 -5.94
C GLU A 74 5.39 -15.07 -5.63
N GLN A 75 5.00 -14.40 -4.53
CA GLN A 75 5.62 -13.14 -4.13
C GLN A 75 7.13 -13.30 -3.89
N VAL A 76 7.54 -14.35 -3.16
CA VAL A 76 8.96 -14.66 -2.93
C VAL A 76 9.69 -14.93 -4.25
N ARG A 77 9.07 -15.64 -5.18
CA ARG A 77 9.65 -15.90 -6.51
C ARG A 77 9.87 -14.60 -7.29
N VAL A 78 8.88 -13.72 -7.35
CA VAL A 78 9.01 -12.40 -7.99
C VAL A 78 10.15 -11.58 -7.38
N LEU A 79 10.25 -11.55 -6.05
CA LEU A 79 11.33 -10.84 -5.36
C LEU A 79 12.71 -11.39 -5.72
N ARG A 80 12.89 -12.73 -5.77
CA ARG A 80 14.16 -13.36 -6.16
C ARG A 80 14.54 -13.04 -7.61
N ASP A 81 13.58 -13.00 -8.52
CA ASP A 81 13.80 -12.61 -9.91
C ASP A 81 14.27 -11.15 -10.00
N LEU A 82 13.67 -10.23 -9.23
CA LEU A 82 14.08 -8.83 -9.18
C LEU A 82 15.48 -8.65 -8.58
N ILE A 83 15.82 -9.41 -7.54
CA ILE A 83 17.16 -9.45 -6.95
C ILE A 83 18.19 -9.96 -7.96
N THR A 84 17.82 -10.95 -8.76
CA THR A 84 18.69 -11.48 -9.82
C THR A 84 18.90 -10.47 -10.95
N LYS A 85 17.88 -9.68 -11.29
CA LYS A 85 17.96 -8.57 -12.26
C LYS A 85 18.71 -7.34 -11.71
N ASN A 86 19.13 -7.38 -10.44
CA ASN A 86 19.87 -6.31 -9.78
C ASN A 86 19.18 -4.95 -9.85
N VAL A 87 17.88 -4.91 -9.51
CA VAL A 87 17.13 -3.64 -9.43
C VAL A 87 17.79 -2.70 -8.42
N SER A 88 17.60 -1.38 -8.58
CA SER A 88 18.24 -0.37 -7.74
C SER A 88 17.67 -0.27 -6.32
N GLY A 89 16.45 -0.79 -6.11
CA GLY A 89 15.81 -0.84 -4.80
C GLY A 89 14.49 -1.58 -4.85
N LEU A 90 14.06 -2.10 -3.71
CA LEU A 90 12.82 -2.87 -3.54
C LEU A 90 11.92 -2.24 -2.49
N ALA A 91 10.64 -2.05 -2.82
CA ALA A 91 9.58 -1.81 -1.88
C ALA A 91 8.60 -3.00 -1.94
N ILE A 92 8.27 -3.57 -0.80
CA ILE A 92 7.48 -4.80 -0.70
C ILE A 92 6.28 -4.56 0.19
N ALA A 93 5.07 -4.96 -0.27
CA ALA A 93 3.90 -5.11 0.59
C ALA A 93 3.74 -6.61 0.93
N PRO A 94 4.25 -7.10 2.04
CA PRO A 94 4.25 -8.53 2.34
C PRO A 94 2.84 -9.13 2.45
N ASN A 95 2.61 -10.27 1.78
CA ASN A 95 1.44 -11.11 2.05
C ASN A 95 1.54 -11.73 3.45
N ASN A 96 2.76 -12.17 3.80
CA ASN A 96 3.12 -12.67 5.12
C ASN A 96 4.52 -12.14 5.48
N PRO A 97 4.69 -11.42 6.59
CA PRO A 97 5.99 -10.87 7.01
C PRO A 97 7.10 -11.92 7.14
N ALA A 98 6.76 -13.14 7.61
CA ALA A 98 7.73 -14.21 7.81
C ALA A 98 8.25 -14.79 6.50
N SER A 99 7.41 -14.86 5.46
CA SER A 99 7.78 -15.47 4.17
C SER A 99 8.81 -14.63 3.38
N VAL A 100 8.84 -13.31 3.59
CA VAL A 100 9.74 -12.41 2.87
C VAL A 100 11.04 -12.08 3.61
N ALA A 101 11.16 -12.39 4.91
CA ALA A 101 12.27 -11.95 5.75
C ALA A 101 13.64 -12.35 5.19
N SER A 102 13.85 -13.63 4.87
CA SER A 102 15.11 -14.11 4.31
C SER A 102 15.41 -13.55 2.90
N THR A 103 14.38 -13.20 2.14
CA THR A 103 14.53 -12.60 0.81
C THR A 103 14.93 -11.13 0.93
N ILE A 104 14.45 -10.41 1.96
CA ILE A 104 14.89 -9.05 2.29
C ILE A 104 16.39 -9.06 2.63
N GLU A 105 16.83 -9.97 3.51
CA GLU A 105 18.24 -10.13 3.85
C GLU A 105 19.12 -10.42 2.62
N ALA A 106 18.65 -11.33 1.74
CA ALA A 106 19.36 -11.66 0.51
C ALA A 106 19.51 -10.49 -0.47
N ALA A 107 18.51 -9.61 -0.57
CA ALA A 107 18.57 -8.39 -1.35
C ALA A 107 19.60 -7.41 -0.78
N GLN A 108 19.54 -7.18 0.54
CA GLN A 108 20.45 -6.26 1.23
C GLN A 108 21.90 -6.75 1.20
N ALA A 109 22.15 -8.06 1.27
CA ALA A 109 23.48 -8.65 1.11
C ALA A 109 24.09 -8.37 -0.29
N LYS A 110 23.25 -8.09 -1.30
CA LYS A 110 23.69 -7.63 -2.62
C LYS A 110 23.78 -6.10 -2.76
N GLY A 111 23.55 -5.35 -1.68
CA GLY A 111 23.55 -3.89 -1.67
C GLY A 111 22.27 -3.25 -2.21
N ILE A 112 21.20 -4.02 -2.40
CA ILE A 112 19.89 -3.51 -2.84
C ILE A 112 19.14 -3.02 -1.60
N PRO A 113 18.83 -1.71 -1.46
CA PRO A 113 18.03 -1.20 -0.36
C PRO A 113 16.60 -1.76 -0.42
N VAL A 114 16.06 -2.15 0.75
CA VAL A 114 14.72 -2.72 0.86
C VAL A 114 13.90 -1.94 1.89
N ILE A 115 12.71 -1.55 1.48
CA ILE A 115 11.67 -1.01 2.34
C ILE A 115 10.40 -1.85 2.24
N THR A 116 9.50 -1.70 3.19
CA THR A 116 8.14 -2.21 3.08
C THR A 116 7.17 -1.06 2.85
N PHE A 117 6.01 -1.35 2.25
CA PHE A 117 4.92 -0.39 2.12
C PHE A 117 3.57 -1.07 2.32
N ASP A 118 2.51 -0.31 2.67
CA ASP A 118 1.15 -0.80 2.93
C ASP A 118 1.07 -1.84 4.07
N SER A 119 1.72 -2.97 3.91
CA SER A 119 1.90 -4.02 4.93
C SER A 119 3.37 -4.09 5.33
N ASP A 120 3.65 -4.28 6.62
CA ASP A 120 5.01 -4.28 7.14
C ASP A 120 5.56 -5.69 7.44
N ALA A 121 6.87 -5.76 7.59
CA ALA A 121 7.61 -6.90 8.12
C ALA A 121 8.57 -6.42 9.23
N PRO A 122 8.05 -6.01 10.40
CA PRO A 122 8.82 -5.29 11.42
C PRO A 122 9.94 -6.12 12.05
N LYS A 123 9.87 -7.45 11.95
CA LYS A 123 10.92 -8.39 12.43
C LYS A 123 12.00 -8.69 11.39
N SER A 124 11.87 -8.14 10.16
CA SER A 124 12.90 -8.25 9.13
C SER A 124 13.94 -7.14 9.25
N THR A 125 14.94 -7.19 8.38
CA THR A 125 15.99 -6.16 8.29
C THR A 125 15.63 -5.00 7.37
N ARG A 126 14.36 -4.85 7.00
CA ARG A 126 13.91 -3.73 6.15
C ARG A 126 14.33 -2.39 6.72
N THR A 127 14.68 -1.42 5.87
CA THR A 127 15.22 -0.14 6.34
C THR A 127 14.13 0.83 6.79
N SER A 128 13.00 0.86 6.10
CA SER A 128 11.86 1.74 6.41
C SER A 128 10.54 1.08 6.06
N PHE A 129 9.47 1.49 6.70
CA PHE A 129 8.08 1.18 6.32
C PHE A 129 7.41 2.47 5.85
N VAL A 130 6.71 2.42 4.72
CA VAL A 130 5.93 3.52 4.16
C VAL A 130 4.47 3.11 4.11
N GLY A 131 3.62 3.70 4.95
CA GLY A 131 2.23 3.27 4.98
C GLY A 131 1.39 3.99 6.02
N THR A 132 0.18 3.50 6.17
CA THR A 132 -0.80 3.95 7.15
C THR A 132 -0.41 3.50 8.55
N ASN A 133 -0.63 4.32 9.56
CA ASN A 133 -0.68 3.84 10.94
C ASN A 133 -1.96 3.00 11.12
N ASN A 134 -1.81 1.68 10.95
CA ASN A 134 -2.93 0.75 10.89
C ASN A 134 -3.67 0.61 12.22
N VAL A 135 -2.96 0.67 13.34
CA VAL A 135 -3.58 0.66 14.67
C VAL A 135 -4.47 1.89 14.83
N GLN A 136 -3.95 3.09 14.52
CA GLN A 136 -4.73 4.34 14.58
C GLN A 136 -5.93 4.29 13.62
N GLY A 137 -5.75 3.79 12.40
CA GLY A 137 -6.86 3.63 11.45
C GLY A 137 -7.95 2.70 11.99
N GLY A 138 -7.56 1.60 12.63
CA GLY A 138 -8.47 0.70 13.32
C GLY A 138 -9.20 1.39 14.47
N GLU A 139 -8.49 2.16 15.30
CA GLU A 139 -9.07 2.94 16.40
C GLU A 139 -10.12 3.94 15.91
N GLU A 140 -9.82 4.69 14.84
CA GLU A 140 -10.80 5.63 14.25
C GLU A 140 -12.04 4.87 13.74
N GLY A 141 -11.86 3.71 13.12
CA GLY A 141 -12.98 2.85 12.71
C GLY A 141 -13.81 2.37 13.90
N GLY A 142 -13.16 1.95 14.98
CA GLY A 142 -13.82 1.49 16.21
C GLY A 142 -14.59 2.61 16.92
N LYS A 143 -14.03 3.83 16.97
CA LYS A 143 -14.70 5.02 17.53
C LYS A 143 -16.02 5.33 16.79
N VAL A 144 -15.94 5.34 15.44
CA VAL A 144 -17.15 5.58 14.62
C VAL A 144 -18.18 4.48 14.82
N PHE A 145 -17.73 3.21 14.83
CA PHE A 145 -18.60 2.06 15.03
C PHE A 145 -19.33 2.13 16.39
N ALA A 146 -18.58 2.37 17.47
CA ALA A 146 -19.12 2.48 18.83
C ALA A 146 -20.06 3.70 18.98
N ALA A 147 -19.75 4.82 18.35
CA ALA A 147 -20.61 6.01 18.35
C ALA A 147 -21.92 5.80 17.56
N THR A 148 -21.90 5.00 16.51
CA THR A 148 -23.07 4.65 15.71
C THR A 148 -24.02 3.71 16.49
N LEU A 149 -23.47 2.82 17.31
CA LEU A 149 -24.20 1.81 18.07
C LEU A 149 -24.03 2.02 19.59
N PRO A 150 -24.57 3.09 20.17
CA PRO A 150 -24.34 3.42 21.59
C PRO A 150 -24.86 2.37 22.58
N ALA A 151 -25.82 1.54 22.16
CA ALA A 151 -26.33 0.43 22.95
C ALA A 151 -25.42 -0.83 22.88
N GLY A 152 -24.42 -0.85 22.00
CA GLY A 152 -23.63 -2.03 21.70
C GLY A 152 -24.31 -2.96 20.71
N GLY A 153 -23.85 -4.22 20.65
CA GLY A 153 -24.44 -5.25 19.78
C GLY A 153 -23.43 -6.25 19.26
N LYS A 154 -23.90 -7.17 18.44
CA LYS A 154 -23.06 -8.17 17.80
C LYS A 154 -22.42 -7.63 16.54
N TYR A 155 -21.14 -7.92 16.31
CA TYR A 155 -20.42 -7.51 15.11
C TYR A 155 -19.62 -8.66 14.49
N ALA A 156 -19.36 -8.51 13.22
CA ALA A 156 -18.47 -9.40 12.47
C ALA A 156 -17.38 -8.61 11.74
N ILE A 157 -16.24 -9.25 11.55
CA ILE A 157 -15.10 -8.69 10.82
C ILE A 157 -14.91 -9.50 9.55
N ILE A 158 -14.81 -8.82 8.40
CA ILE A 158 -14.31 -9.39 7.15
C ILE A 158 -12.88 -8.88 6.95
N THR A 159 -11.94 -9.79 6.73
CA THR A 159 -10.53 -9.49 6.56
C THR A 159 -9.96 -10.14 5.30
N GLY A 160 -8.77 -9.71 4.87
CA GLY A 160 -8.01 -10.37 3.80
C GLY A 160 -7.29 -11.62 4.28
N GLY A 161 -6.01 -11.75 3.99
CA GLY A 161 -5.19 -12.86 4.50
C GLY A 161 -4.90 -12.72 5.99
N LEU A 162 -5.08 -13.81 6.77
CA LEU A 162 -4.91 -13.81 8.24
C LEU A 162 -3.48 -13.51 8.71
N ALA A 163 -2.47 -13.73 7.85
CA ALA A 163 -1.07 -13.49 8.17
C ALA A 163 -0.62 -12.03 7.94
N ALA A 164 -1.45 -11.20 7.30
CA ALA A 164 -1.11 -9.83 6.95
C ALA A 164 -1.09 -8.92 8.19
N ASP A 165 0.08 -8.32 8.46
CA ASP A 165 0.34 -7.53 9.66
C ASP A 165 -0.59 -6.32 9.75
N ASN A 166 -0.68 -5.53 8.67
CA ASN A 166 -1.55 -4.36 8.59
C ASN A 166 -3.02 -4.65 8.92
N LEU A 167 -3.54 -5.80 8.50
CA LEU A 167 -4.94 -6.16 8.74
C LEU A 167 -5.17 -6.53 10.20
N ASN A 168 -4.21 -7.24 10.80
CA ASN A 168 -4.25 -7.60 12.21
C ASN A 168 -4.14 -6.37 13.12
N GLU A 169 -3.30 -5.39 12.75
CA GLU A 169 -3.19 -4.11 13.45
C GLU A 169 -4.50 -3.29 13.37
N ARG A 170 -5.15 -3.22 12.20
CA ARG A 170 -6.47 -2.58 12.04
C ARG A 170 -7.53 -3.24 12.92
N ILE A 171 -7.56 -4.56 12.95
CA ILE A 171 -8.49 -5.32 13.80
C ILE A 171 -8.21 -5.06 15.28
N ALA A 172 -6.94 -5.06 15.69
CA ALA A 172 -6.56 -4.77 17.08
C ALA A 172 -6.97 -3.35 17.49
N GLY A 173 -6.67 -2.34 16.65
CA GLY A 173 -7.08 -0.97 16.86
C GLY A 173 -8.61 -0.81 16.94
N PHE A 174 -9.35 -1.45 16.04
CA PHE A 174 -10.82 -1.44 16.05
C PHE A 174 -11.36 -2.03 17.37
N LYS A 175 -10.91 -3.21 17.75
CA LYS A 175 -11.36 -3.89 18.98
C LYS A 175 -11.03 -3.09 20.25
N SER A 176 -9.91 -2.36 20.28
CA SER A 176 -9.50 -1.55 21.42
C SER A 176 -10.50 -0.42 21.79
N GLN A 177 -11.32 0.01 20.82
CA GLN A 177 -12.32 1.05 21.00
C GLN A 177 -13.72 0.51 21.38
N LEU A 178 -13.88 -0.81 21.38
CA LEU A 178 -15.14 -1.45 21.72
C LEU A 178 -15.14 -1.84 23.21
N GLY A 179 -16.20 -1.45 23.91
CA GLY A 179 -16.40 -1.89 25.31
C GLY A 179 -17.17 -3.22 25.38
N ASP A 180 -17.40 -3.70 26.61
CA ASP A 180 -18.03 -5.00 26.92
C ASP A 180 -19.45 -5.20 26.35
N LYS A 181 -20.08 -4.11 25.90
CA LYS A 181 -21.41 -4.14 25.24
C LYS A 181 -21.36 -4.64 23.80
N PHE A 182 -20.18 -4.85 23.22
CA PHE A 182 -20.00 -5.39 21.88
C PHE A 182 -19.51 -6.83 21.95
N THR A 183 -20.09 -7.69 21.12
CA THR A 183 -19.72 -9.11 21.05
C THR A 183 -19.39 -9.50 19.62
N GLU A 184 -18.18 -10.00 19.40
CA GLU A 184 -17.78 -10.57 18.11
C GLU A 184 -18.48 -11.91 17.89
N VAL A 185 -19.06 -12.12 16.70
CA VAL A 185 -19.73 -13.39 16.38
C VAL A 185 -18.72 -14.51 16.16
N ALA A 186 -19.13 -15.73 16.47
CA ALA A 186 -18.26 -16.91 16.33
C ALA A 186 -17.78 -17.10 14.88
N GLY A 187 -16.50 -17.41 14.73
CA GLY A 187 -15.82 -17.60 13.44
C GLY A 187 -15.27 -16.33 12.81
N SER A 188 -15.57 -15.14 13.38
CA SER A 188 -14.92 -13.88 12.99
C SER A 188 -13.48 -13.81 13.59
N PRO A 189 -12.51 -13.20 12.88
CA PRO A 189 -12.58 -12.58 11.56
C PRO A 189 -12.66 -13.60 10.40
N TYR A 190 -13.47 -13.29 9.37
CA TYR A 190 -13.68 -14.14 8.19
C TYR A 190 -12.72 -13.75 7.07
N PRO A 191 -11.79 -14.63 6.63
CA PRO A 191 -10.80 -14.28 5.62
C PRO A 191 -11.40 -14.40 4.20
N CYS A 192 -11.28 -13.32 3.43
CA CYS A 192 -11.66 -13.29 2.01
C CYS A 192 -10.47 -13.44 1.05
N ASP A 193 -9.22 -13.53 1.56
CA ASP A 193 -7.99 -13.64 0.76
C ASP A 193 -7.86 -12.55 -0.31
N ASP A 194 -8.28 -11.34 0.04
CA ASP A 194 -8.32 -10.13 -0.81
C ASP A 194 -9.19 -10.27 -2.08
N ASP A 195 -10.10 -11.27 -2.11
CA ASP A 195 -11.07 -11.49 -3.19
C ASP A 195 -12.40 -10.80 -2.89
N ALA A 196 -12.82 -9.90 -3.79
CA ALA A 196 -14.06 -9.12 -3.64
C ALA A 196 -15.33 -9.98 -3.69
N ASN A 197 -15.37 -11.01 -4.53
CA ASN A 197 -16.54 -11.88 -4.65
C ASN A 197 -16.69 -12.78 -3.42
N LYS A 198 -15.59 -13.35 -2.94
CA LYS A 198 -15.54 -14.09 -1.69
C LYS A 198 -15.97 -13.23 -0.51
N ALA A 199 -15.52 -11.97 -0.46
CA ALA A 199 -15.90 -11.02 0.58
C ALA A 199 -17.42 -10.76 0.58
N VAL A 200 -18.03 -10.54 -0.59
CA VAL A 200 -19.50 -10.39 -0.70
C VAL A 200 -20.23 -11.64 -0.27
N GLN A 201 -19.76 -12.83 -0.64
CA GLN A 201 -20.36 -14.10 -0.21
C GLN A 201 -20.29 -14.24 1.32
N LEU A 202 -19.16 -13.91 1.94
CA LEU A 202 -19.00 -13.91 3.40
C LEU A 202 -19.99 -12.94 4.08
N VAL A 203 -20.20 -11.74 3.52
CA VAL A 203 -21.22 -10.81 4.05
C VAL A 203 -22.61 -11.44 4.04
N GLN A 204 -23.00 -12.12 2.95
CA GLN A 204 -24.30 -12.80 2.86
C GLN A 204 -24.43 -13.93 3.88
N ASP A 205 -23.41 -14.79 3.97
CA ASP A 205 -23.39 -15.94 4.88
C ASP A 205 -23.45 -15.53 6.34
N VAL A 206 -22.70 -14.47 6.70
CA VAL A 206 -22.69 -13.93 8.07
C VAL A 206 -24.05 -13.34 8.44
N LEU A 207 -24.68 -12.57 7.54
CA LEU A 207 -26.03 -12.02 7.76
C LEU A 207 -27.09 -13.11 7.91
N ALA A 208 -26.99 -14.17 7.10
CA ALA A 208 -27.93 -15.30 7.18
C ALA A 208 -27.79 -16.09 8.49
N LYS A 209 -26.56 -16.25 8.99
CA LYS A 209 -26.28 -16.99 10.22
C LYS A 209 -26.53 -16.16 11.49
N ASN A 210 -26.49 -14.82 11.41
CA ASN A 210 -26.58 -13.93 12.54
C ASN A 210 -27.66 -12.87 12.30
N PRO A 211 -28.95 -13.21 12.42
CA PRO A 211 -30.06 -12.28 12.17
C PRO A 211 -30.09 -11.08 13.13
N ASP A 212 -29.45 -11.20 14.29
CA ASP A 212 -29.29 -10.17 15.32
C ASP A 212 -27.94 -9.42 15.23
N LEU A 213 -27.20 -9.55 14.11
CA LEU A 213 -26.00 -8.78 13.85
C LEU A 213 -26.32 -7.28 13.80
N SER A 214 -25.49 -6.48 14.45
CA SER A 214 -25.62 -5.01 14.54
C SER A 214 -24.63 -4.29 13.62
N GLY A 215 -23.60 -4.96 13.08
CA GLY A 215 -22.71 -4.32 12.14
C GLY A 215 -21.53 -5.14 11.67
N PHE A 216 -20.83 -4.56 10.69
CA PHE A 216 -19.60 -5.10 10.12
C PHE A 216 -18.45 -4.11 10.28
N PHE A 217 -17.27 -4.65 10.52
CA PHE A 217 -15.99 -4.00 10.26
C PHE A 217 -15.28 -4.72 9.13
N PHE A 218 -14.92 -4.01 8.07
CA PHE A 218 -14.10 -4.53 6.97
C PHE A 218 -12.69 -3.95 7.10
N SER A 219 -11.71 -4.80 7.38
CA SER A 219 -10.32 -4.37 7.53
C SER A 219 -9.66 -3.95 6.20
N GLY A 220 -10.40 -4.04 5.10
CA GLY A 220 -10.09 -3.55 3.75
C GLY A 220 -11.38 -3.38 2.93
N GLY A 221 -11.28 -2.84 1.72
CA GLY A 221 -12.43 -2.45 0.92
C GLY A 221 -13.14 -3.56 0.13
N TRP A 222 -12.68 -4.79 0.20
CA TRP A 222 -13.04 -5.87 -0.74
C TRP A 222 -14.53 -6.06 -1.01
N PRO A 223 -15.45 -6.12 -0.02
CA PRO A 223 -16.88 -6.28 -0.33
C PRO A 223 -17.41 -5.15 -1.21
N MET A 224 -16.89 -3.94 -1.02
CA MET A 224 -17.35 -2.74 -1.71
C MET A 224 -16.68 -2.50 -3.07
N PHE A 225 -15.66 -3.29 -3.43
CA PHE A 225 -15.06 -3.28 -4.78
C PHE A 225 -15.98 -3.95 -5.81
N ALA A 226 -17.01 -4.70 -5.36
CA ALA A 226 -18.11 -5.20 -6.17
C ALA A 226 -19.44 -4.50 -5.77
N PRO A 227 -19.63 -3.20 -6.06
CA PRO A 227 -20.63 -2.36 -5.39
C PRO A 227 -22.07 -2.83 -5.59
N GLN A 228 -22.44 -3.31 -6.79
CA GLN A 228 -23.79 -3.82 -7.03
C GLN A 228 -24.07 -5.14 -6.28
N ALA A 229 -23.06 -6.02 -6.19
CA ALA A 229 -23.19 -7.29 -5.46
C ALA A 229 -23.27 -7.02 -3.95
N TYR A 230 -22.42 -6.12 -3.44
CA TYR A 230 -22.44 -5.70 -2.04
C TYR A 230 -23.78 -5.05 -1.66
N ALA A 231 -24.28 -4.09 -2.46
CA ALA A 231 -25.57 -3.44 -2.18
C ALA A 231 -26.73 -4.45 -2.14
N ARG A 232 -26.71 -5.48 -2.99
CA ARG A 232 -27.69 -6.59 -2.93
C ARG A 232 -27.51 -7.43 -1.66
N ALA A 233 -26.28 -7.72 -1.26
CA ALA A 233 -25.98 -8.53 -0.08
C ALA A 233 -26.50 -7.88 1.22
N VAL A 234 -26.37 -6.55 1.34
CA VAL A 234 -26.84 -5.81 2.54
C VAL A 234 -28.23 -5.20 2.39
N LYS A 235 -28.97 -5.53 1.32
CA LYS A 235 -30.29 -4.93 1.04
C LYS A 235 -31.27 -5.02 2.21
N SER A 236 -31.29 -6.13 2.93
CA SER A 236 -32.15 -6.34 4.10
C SER A 236 -31.81 -5.43 5.27
N ARG A 237 -30.63 -4.83 5.31
CA ARG A 237 -30.13 -3.92 6.34
C ARG A 237 -30.03 -2.45 5.86
N ALA A 238 -30.42 -2.15 4.63
CA ALA A 238 -30.22 -0.82 4.05
C ALA A 238 -30.86 0.30 4.88
N GLU A 239 -32.09 0.11 5.36
CA GLU A 239 -32.76 1.11 6.22
C GLU A 239 -32.13 1.18 7.63
N ASP A 240 -31.66 0.07 8.17
CA ASP A 240 -30.93 0.04 9.44
C ASP A 240 -29.60 0.77 9.36
N ILE A 241 -28.87 0.65 8.23
CA ILE A 241 -27.64 1.39 7.98
C ILE A 241 -27.92 2.90 7.93
N LYS A 242 -28.91 3.32 7.14
CA LYS A 242 -29.31 4.72 7.00
C LYS A 242 -29.74 5.35 8.34
N SER A 243 -30.45 4.58 9.15
CA SER A 243 -30.94 5.07 10.46
C SER A 243 -29.93 4.93 11.60
N GLY A 244 -28.72 4.38 11.33
CA GLY A 244 -27.68 4.16 12.35
C GLY A 244 -27.99 3.00 13.31
N LYS A 245 -28.91 2.11 12.96
CA LYS A 245 -29.22 0.88 13.73
C LYS A 245 -28.30 -0.29 13.35
N PHE A 246 -27.63 -0.18 12.21
CA PHE A 246 -26.64 -1.13 11.73
C PHE A 246 -25.41 -0.36 11.25
N ALA A 247 -24.23 -0.67 11.79
CA ALA A 247 -23.00 0.01 11.44
C ALA A 247 -22.20 -0.77 10.40
N VAL A 248 -21.72 -0.09 9.36
CA VAL A 248 -20.74 -0.64 8.43
C VAL A 248 -19.58 0.34 8.33
N VAL A 249 -18.44 -0.07 8.86
CA VAL A 249 -17.18 0.66 8.76
C VAL A 249 -16.19 -0.16 7.94
N ALA A 250 -15.61 0.44 6.91
CA ALA A 250 -14.67 -0.22 6.02
C ALA A 250 -13.40 0.61 5.84
N PHE A 251 -12.28 -0.06 5.66
CA PHE A 251 -11.07 0.58 5.15
C PHE A 251 -11.20 0.88 3.66
N ASP A 252 -10.35 1.81 3.21
CA ASP A 252 -10.21 2.39 1.88
C ASP A 252 -11.32 3.39 1.51
N VAL A 253 -11.00 4.22 0.50
CA VAL A 253 -11.89 5.27 -0.03
C VAL A 253 -11.88 5.25 -1.57
N GLN A 254 -12.01 4.06 -2.15
CA GLN A 254 -12.09 3.90 -3.59
C GLN A 254 -13.42 4.46 -4.14
N ASP A 255 -13.47 4.78 -5.43
CA ASP A 255 -14.63 5.43 -6.05
C ASP A 255 -15.94 4.66 -5.82
N SER A 256 -15.90 3.31 -5.91
CA SER A 256 -17.05 2.45 -5.61
C SER A 256 -17.52 2.58 -4.16
N GLN A 257 -16.57 2.72 -3.22
CA GLN A 257 -16.87 2.88 -1.79
C GLN A 257 -17.46 4.26 -1.49
N LEU A 258 -16.91 5.32 -2.09
CA LEU A 258 -17.46 6.68 -1.97
C LEU A 258 -18.90 6.75 -2.51
N GLN A 259 -19.20 6.07 -3.64
CA GLN A 259 -20.56 5.95 -4.16
C GLN A 259 -21.49 5.21 -3.18
N LEU A 260 -21.04 4.10 -2.60
CA LEU A 260 -21.80 3.34 -1.60
C LEU A 260 -22.04 4.14 -0.32
N LEU A 261 -21.04 4.92 0.13
CA LEU A 261 -21.19 5.79 1.29
C LEU A 261 -22.22 6.91 1.03
N LYS A 262 -22.17 7.57 -0.14
CA LYS A 262 -23.18 8.56 -0.57
C LYS A 262 -24.59 7.96 -0.67
N ALA A 263 -24.68 6.71 -1.13
CA ALA A 263 -25.94 5.96 -1.20
C ALA A 263 -26.36 5.36 0.17
N GLN A 264 -25.60 5.64 1.24
CA GLN A 264 -25.86 5.18 2.60
C GLN A 264 -25.85 3.65 2.79
N TYR A 265 -25.01 2.95 2.04
CA TYR A 265 -24.71 1.53 2.24
C TYR A 265 -23.48 1.29 3.13
N ALA A 266 -22.91 2.35 3.67
CA ALA A 266 -21.85 2.35 4.66
C ALA A 266 -22.04 3.49 5.64
N THR A 267 -21.53 3.34 6.87
CA THR A 267 -21.53 4.35 7.92
C THR A 267 -20.31 5.27 7.80
N ALA A 268 -19.14 4.66 7.58
CA ALA A 268 -17.89 5.37 7.40
C ALA A 268 -16.88 4.55 6.59
N LEU A 269 -15.93 5.27 5.99
CA LEU A 269 -14.75 4.73 5.36
C LEU A 269 -13.51 5.27 6.06
N ILE A 270 -12.54 4.40 6.30
CA ILE A 270 -11.23 4.75 6.88
C ILE A 270 -10.23 4.79 5.74
N GLY A 271 -9.91 6.01 5.31
CA GLY A 271 -9.07 6.25 4.15
C GLY A 271 -7.61 6.03 4.44
N GLN A 272 -6.96 5.36 3.52
CA GLN A 272 -5.51 5.33 3.34
C GLN A 272 -5.14 6.30 2.21
N ARG A 273 -3.86 6.56 2.03
CA ARG A 273 -3.35 7.45 0.97
C ARG A 273 -2.45 6.68 0.00
N PRO A 274 -3.02 5.82 -0.86
CA PRO A 274 -2.23 4.90 -1.69
C PRO A 274 -1.33 5.60 -2.70
N MET A 275 -1.76 6.71 -3.32
CA MET A 275 -0.89 7.49 -4.21
C MET A 275 0.32 8.04 -3.45
N THR A 276 0.12 8.53 -2.22
CA THR A 276 1.19 9.01 -1.34
C THR A 276 2.13 7.87 -0.95
N MET A 277 1.62 6.65 -0.68
CA MET A 277 2.46 5.48 -0.41
C MET A 277 3.37 5.16 -1.59
N GLY A 278 2.83 5.13 -2.81
CA GLY A 278 3.62 4.88 -4.02
C GLY A 278 4.71 5.93 -4.23
N ALA A 279 4.35 7.20 -4.14
CA ALA A 279 5.29 8.31 -4.31
C ALA A 279 6.38 8.29 -3.23
N LYS A 280 6.00 8.15 -1.95
CA LYS A 280 6.94 8.11 -0.83
C LYS A 280 7.85 6.88 -0.85
N SER A 281 7.39 5.75 -1.38
CA SER A 281 8.24 4.57 -1.55
C SER A 281 9.39 4.84 -2.53
N ILE A 282 9.14 5.54 -3.63
CA ILE A 282 10.17 5.96 -4.59
C ILE A 282 11.12 6.98 -3.95
N ASP A 283 10.58 8.00 -3.26
CA ASP A 283 11.34 9.00 -2.52
C ASP A 283 12.36 8.35 -1.58
N VAL A 284 11.88 7.46 -0.69
CA VAL A 284 12.69 6.78 0.33
C VAL A 284 13.76 5.89 -0.31
N LEU A 285 13.42 5.13 -1.36
CA LEU A 285 14.40 4.32 -2.07
C LEU A 285 15.47 5.19 -2.76
N ASN A 286 15.08 6.33 -3.32
CA ASN A 286 16.05 7.25 -3.95
C ASN A 286 16.99 7.88 -2.91
N GLN A 287 16.48 8.26 -1.73
CA GLN A 287 17.30 8.74 -0.61
C GLN A 287 18.29 7.67 -0.13
N LEU A 288 17.83 6.41 0.04
CA LEU A 288 18.71 5.30 0.41
C LEU A 288 19.81 5.04 -0.61
N MET A 289 19.50 5.15 -1.91
CA MET A 289 20.51 5.06 -2.98
C MET A 289 21.51 6.22 -2.96
N ALA A 290 21.11 7.39 -2.47
CA ALA A 290 21.99 8.52 -2.22
C ALA A 290 22.77 8.41 -0.89
N LYS A 291 22.59 7.30 -0.14
CA LYS A 291 23.13 7.02 1.19
C LYS A 291 22.68 8.05 2.25
N GLU A 292 21.50 8.59 2.07
CA GLU A 292 20.85 9.47 3.05
C GLU A 292 20.18 8.65 4.15
N SER A 293 20.03 9.24 5.32
CA SER A 293 19.29 8.66 6.43
C SER A 293 17.79 8.83 6.20
N VAL A 294 17.01 7.75 6.40
CA VAL A 294 15.56 7.77 6.31
C VAL A 294 14.94 7.36 7.64
N PRO A 295 13.75 7.86 7.99
CA PRO A 295 13.06 7.41 9.20
C PRO A 295 12.64 5.93 9.09
N PRO A 296 12.57 5.19 10.20
CA PRO A 296 12.17 3.78 10.19
C PRO A 296 10.70 3.57 9.79
N ILE A 297 9.87 4.62 9.93
CA ILE A 297 8.46 4.65 9.56
C ILE A 297 8.16 5.99 8.89
N VAL A 298 7.53 5.94 7.73
CA VAL A 298 6.95 7.08 7.00
C VAL A 298 5.44 6.92 6.99
N ASP A 299 4.78 7.56 7.95
CA ASP A 299 3.32 7.54 8.03
C ASP A 299 2.70 8.36 6.89
N THR A 300 1.77 7.76 6.17
CA THR A 300 1.04 8.41 5.07
C THR A 300 -0.30 9.01 5.52
N GLY A 301 -0.68 8.81 6.78
CA GLY A 301 -1.88 9.36 7.39
C GLY A 301 -3.14 8.50 7.24
N VAL A 302 -4.18 8.92 7.95
CA VAL A 302 -5.50 8.29 8.00
C VAL A 302 -6.57 9.35 7.79
N ASP A 303 -7.57 9.05 6.98
CA ASP A 303 -8.74 9.91 6.76
C ASP A 303 -10.01 9.19 7.25
N VAL A 304 -10.92 9.92 7.90
CA VAL A 304 -12.25 9.41 8.27
C VAL A 304 -13.30 10.07 7.39
N VAL A 305 -13.93 9.27 6.52
CA VAL A 305 -14.94 9.73 5.56
C VAL A 305 -16.31 9.20 5.95
N THR A 306 -17.25 10.10 6.13
CA THR A 306 -18.62 9.81 6.51
C THR A 306 -19.59 10.57 5.59
N ALA A 307 -20.89 10.36 5.72
CA ALA A 307 -21.89 11.13 4.99
C ALA A 307 -21.77 12.66 5.18
N LYS A 308 -21.10 13.13 6.26
CA LYS A 308 -20.94 14.55 6.55
C LYS A 308 -19.87 15.24 5.71
N ASN A 309 -18.85 14.50 5.22
CA ASN A 309 -17.70 15.08 4.51
C ASN A 309 -17.37 14.41 3.16
N VAL A 310 -18.14 13.39 2.76
CA VAL A 310 -17.89 12.64 1.52
C VAL A 310 -17.95 13.48 0.25
N ASP A 311 -18.78 14.54 0.21
CA ASP A 311 -18.91 15.38 -0.99
C ASP A 311 -17.71 16.29 -1.23
N GLY A 312 -16.99 16.66 -0.17
CA GLY A 312 -15.76 17.46 -0.24
C GLY A 312 -14.47 16.62 -0.21
N TYR A 313 -14.57 15.30 -0.05
CA TYR A 313 -13.39 14.44 0.08
C TYR A 313 -12.62 14.34 -1.24
N LYS A 314 -11.31 14.51 -1.15
CA LYS A 314 -10.38 14.32 -2.28
C LYS A 314 -9.42 13.18 -1.93
N LYS A 315 -9.38 12.17 -2.78
CA LYS A 315 -8.40 11.07 -2.70
C LYS A 315 -6.96 11.62 -2.74
N GLN A 316 -6.07 11.06 -1.94
CA GLN A 316 -4.66 11.42 -1.86
C GLN A 316 -3.73 10.24 -2.15
#